data_c66aa211314c0cb9d40fad9582c59d91
#
_entry.id   c66aa211314c0cb9d40fad9582c59d91
#
_cell.length_a   1.000
_cell.length_b   1.000
_cell.length_c   1.000
_cell.angle_alpha   90.00
_cell.angle_beta   90.00
_cell.angle_gamma   90.00
#
_symmetry.space_group_name_H-M   'P 1'
#
loop_
_entity.id
_entity.type
_entity.pdbx_description
1 polymer ?
#
loop_
_entity_poly.entity_id
_entity_poly.type
_entity_poly.pdbx_seq_one_letter_code
_entity_poly.pdbx_strand_id
1 'polypeptide(L)'
;NGEVAGLATIVEREDRVELDGSPLELEPLAYVLLHKPAGVVTTASDPHGRPTVVDLVEIPQRVVPVGRLDADTTGALLLTNDGPLAHRLMHPRYEVDKLYEVEVEGEPGDEALRRLAEGVELDDELTAPARVRRLGPARLELTVHEGRKHQVKRMCEAVGHPVRRLHRREYAGLIMAGVEPGEWRKLTEEEVAALRAATQTP
;
A
#
# COMPACT_ATOMS: atom_id res chain seq x y z
N ASN A 1 15.43 -1.05 -32.16
CA ASN A 1 16.66 -0.67 -32.92
C ASN A 1 16.96 -1.64 -34.08
N GLY A 2 16.00 -2.50 -34.49
CA GLY A 2 16.13 -3.43 -35.63
C GLY A 2 16.72 -4.79 -35.28
N GLU A 3 17.07 -5.07 -34.03
CA GLU A 3 17.49 -6.38 -33.55
C GLU A 3 16.34 -7.10 -32.83
N VAL A 4 16.27 -8.42 -32.97
CA VAL A 4 15.25 -9.22 -32.28
C VAL A 4 15.61 -9.32 -30.80
N ALA A 5 14.71 -8.81 -29.94
CA ALA A 5 14.88 -8.84 -28.49
C ALA A 5 14.55 -10.23 -27.93
N GLY A 6 15.36 -10.71 -26.98
CA GLY A 6 15.09 -11.90 -26.18
C GLY A 6 14.51 -11.53 -24.80
N LEU A 7 14.12 -12.53 -24.01
CA LEU A 7 13.55 -12.34 -22.65
C LEU A 7 14.45 -11.58 -21.67
N ALA A 8 15.77 -11.59 -21.91
CA ALA A 8 16.75 -10.91 -21.05
C ALA A 8 17.27 -9.61 -21.67
N THR A 9 16.72 -9.16 -22.79
CA THR A 9 17.16 -7.90 -23.41
C THR A 9 16.76 -6.73 -22.51
N ILE A 10 17.74 -5.94 -22.10
CA ILE A 10 17.51 -4.69 -21.37
C ILE A 10 17.12 -3.63 -22.39
N VAL A 11 15.99 -2.97 -22.16
CA VAL A 11 15.50 -1.87 -22.98
C VAL A 11 15.76 -0.57 -22.23
N GLU A 12 16.49 0.34 -22.86
CA GLU A 12 16.76 1.68 -22.34
C GLU A 12 15.76 2.70 -22.88
N ARG A 13 15.75 3.89 -22.32
CA ARG A 13 14.74 4.91 -22.64
C ARG A 13 14.81 5.39 -24.09
N GLU A 14 15.98 5.34 -24.69
CA GLU A 14 16.29 5.78 -26.05
C GLU A 14 16.05 4.70 -27.10
N ASP A 15 15.75 3.46 -26.66
CA ASP A 15 15.55 2.35 -27.56
C ASP A 15 14.19 2.42 -28.25
N ARG A 16 14.23 2.19 -29.57
CA ARG A 16 13.01 1.98 -30.37
C ARG A 16 12.63 0.51 -30.30
N VAL A 17 11.51 0.24 -29.63
CA VAL A 17 10.92 -1.10 -29.52
C VAL A 17 9.74 -1.23 -30.47
N GLU A 18 9.70 -2.33 -31.22
CA GLU A 18 8.61 -2.63 -32.13
C GLU A 18 8.07 -4.06 -31.89
N LEU A 19 6.77 -4.24 -32.06
CA LEU A 19 6.11 -5.52 -32.10
C LEU A 19 5.48 -5.68 -33.50
N ASP A 20 5.90 -6.69 -34.23
CA ASP A 20 5.45 -6.98 -35.60
C ASP A 20 5.53 -5.75 -36.53
N GLY A 21 6.63 -4.98 -36.40
CA GLY A 21 6.88 -3.76 -37.17
C GLY A 21 6.11 -2.52 -36.75
N SER A 22 5.30 -2.61 -35.69
CA SER A 22 4.58 -1.47 -35.11
C SER A 22 5.35 -0.93 -33.89
N PRO A 23 5.65 0.39 -33.83
CA PRO A 23 6.32 0.99 -32.69
C PRO A 23 5.50 0.80 -31.40
N LEU A 24 6.16 0.40 -30.32
CA LEU A 24 5.57 0.39 -28.98
C LEU A 24 5.85 1.73 -28.31
N GLU A 25 4.80 2.44 -27.96
CA GLU A 25 4.90 3.64 -27.14
C GLU A 25 4.79 3.26 -25.65
N LEU A 26 5.60 3.92 -24.83
CA LEU A 26 5.48 3.78 -23.38
C LEU A 26 4.19 4.44 -22.91
N GLU A 27 3.40 3.70 -22.14
CA GLU A 27 2.22 4.30 -21.48
C GLU A 27 2.63 5.47 -20.58
N PRO A 28 1.89 6.60 -20.61
CA PRO A 28 2.10 7.68 -19.65
C PRO A 28 1.97 7.16 -18.21
N LEU A 29 2.84 7.66 -17.33
CA LEU A 29 2.78 7.29 -15.92
C LEU A 29 1.46 7.75 -15.30
N ALA A 30 0.85 6.87 -14.54
CA ALA A 30 -0.39 7.10 -13.82
C ALA A 30 -0.26 6.78 -12.32
N TYR A 31 -0.83 7.61 -11.48
CA TYR A 31 -0.80 7.47 -10.02
C TYR A 31 -2.21 7.72 -9.49
N VAL A 32 -2.78 6.72 -8.85
CA VAL A 32 -4.16 6.71 -8.37
C VAL A 32 -4.21 6.35 -6.90
N LEU A 33 -4.87 7.16 -6.11
CA LEU A 33 -5.21 6.86 -4.72
C LEU A 33 -6.65 6.36 -4.67
N LEU A 34 -6.81 5.10 -4.33
CA LEU A 34 -8.10 4.42 -4.16
C LEU A 34 -8.46 4.35 -2.68
N HIS A 35 -9.69 4.70 -2.33
CA HIS A 35 -10.29 4.34 -1.06
C HIS A 35 -10.82 2.91 -1.15
N LYS A 36 -9.95 1.93 -0.90
CA LYS A 36 -10.34 0.53 -0.99
C LYS A 36 -11.47 0.19 -0.03
N PRO A 37 -12.63 -0.29 -0.50
CA PRO A 37 -13.71 -0.76 0.36
C PRO A 37 -13.42 -2.18 0.90
N ALA A 38 -14.19 -2.62 1.89
CA ALA A 38 -14.18 -4.01 2.33
C ALA A 38 -14.77 -4.94 1.24
N GLY A 39 -14.37 -6.21 1.26
CA GLY A 39 -14.85 -7.23 0.32
C GLY A 39 -14.09 -7.31 -1.01
N VAL A 40 -13.22 -6.34 -1.31
CA VAL A 40 -12.42 -6.27 -2.55
C VAL A 40 -11.01 -6.77 -2.29
N VAL A 41 -10.47 -7.60 -3.18
CA VAL A 41 -9.12 -8.17 -3.03
C VAL A 41 -8.06 -7.28 -3.68
N THR A 42 -6.89 -7.17 -3.04
CA THR A 42 -5.75 -6.40 -3.55
C THR A 42 -4.90 -7.27 -4.46
N THR A 43 -5.28 -7.33 -5.71
CA THR A 43 -4.57 -8.03 -6.78
C THR A 43 -4.88 -7.39 -8.13
N ALA A 44 -4.01 -7.62 -9.13
CA ALA A 44 -4.25 -7.21 -10.50
C ALA A 44 -5.15 -8.21 -11.26
N SER A 45 -5.30 -9.45 -10.77
CA SER A 45 -6.19 -10.48 -11.33
C SER A 45 -6.53 -11.50 -10.24
N ASP A 46 -7.77 -11.99 -10.23
CA ASP A 46 -8.21 -13.02 -9.28
C ASP A 46 -8.78 -14.24 -10.03
N PRO A 47 -8.19 -15.44 -9.88
CA PRO A 47 -8.65 -16.64 -10.56
C PRO A 47 -10.00 -17.16 -10.04
N HIS A 48 -10.48 -16.65 -8.91
CA HIS A 48 -11.76 -17.03 -8.30
C HIS A 48 -12.90 -16.07 -8.66
N GLY A 49 -12.64 -15.05 -9.50
CA GLY A 49 -13.66 -14.08 -9.93
C GLY A 49 -14.15 -13.12 -8.84
N ARG A 50 -13.39 -12.93 -7.75
CA ARG A 50 -13.72 -11.94 -6.73
C ARG A 50 -13.40 -10.53 -7.25
N PRO A 51 -14.17 -9.50 -6.84
CA PRO A 51 -13.86 -8.11 -7.19
C PRO A 51 -12.44 -7.74 -6.77
N THR A 52 -11.70 -7.11 -7.68
CA THR A 52 -10.32 -6.68 -7.44
C THR A 52 -10.22 -5.15 -7.34
N VAL A 53 -9.14 -4.65 -6.74
CA VAL A 53 -8.89 -3.20 -6.66
C VAL A 53 -8.69 -2.55 -8.02
N VAL A 54 -8.27 -3.32 -9.02
CA VAL A 54 -8.09 -2.81 -10.39
C VAL A 54 -9.43 -2.63 -11.09
N ASP A 55 -10.43 -3.47 -10.79
CA ASP A 55 -11.78 -3.35 -11.36
C ASP A 55 -12.49 -2.05 -10.92
N LEU A 56 -12.04 -1.41 -9.82
CA LEU A 56 -12.59 -0.16 -9.33
C LEU A 56 -11.95 1.09 -9.96
N VAL A 57 -10.85 0.93 -10.71
CA VAL A 57 -10.08 2.06 -11.25
C VAL A 57 -10.20 2.11 -12.76
N GLU A 58 -11.14 2.91 -13.25
CA GLU A 58 -11.39 3.07 -14.68
C GLU A 58 -10.49 4.15 -15.29
N ILE A 59 -9.28 3.76 -15.71
CA ILE A 59 -8.34 4.63 -16.45
C ILE A 59 -7.73 3.87 -17.63
N PRO A 60 -7.25 4.57 -18.67
CA PRO A 60 -6.64 3.93 -19.84
C PRO A 60 -5.35 3.15 -19.52
N GLN A 61 -4.57 3.63 -18.54
CA GLN A 61 -3.29 3.06 -18.17
C GLN A 61 -3.46 1.77 -17.36
N ARG A 62 -2.60 0.80 -17.59
CA ARG A 62 -2.55 -0.44 -16.81
C ARG A 62 -1.82 -0.22 -15.49
N VAL A 63 -2.56 0.08 -14.42
CA VAL A 63 -2.00 0.25 -13.08
C VAL A 63 -2.06 -1.03 -12.25
N VAL A 64 -1.14 -1.14 -11.29
CA VAL A 64 -1.09 -2.23 -10.31
C VAL A 64 -1.05 -1.67 -8.89
N PRO A 65 -1.56 -2.38 -7.87
CA PRO A 65 -1.52 -1.91 -6.49
C PRO A 65 -0.10 -1.89 -5.93
N VAL A 66 0.22 -0.84 -5.17
CA VAL A 66 1.47 -0.67 -4.42
C VAL A 66 1.26 -1.18 -3.01
N GLY A 67 1.77 -2.36 -2.73
CA GLY A 67 1.49 -3.08 -1.50
C GLY A 67 0.06 -3.66 -1.47
N ARG A 68 -0.36 -4.07 -0.28
CA ARG A 68 -1.64 -4.78 -0.13
C ARG A 68 -2.40 -4.30 1.11
N LEU A 69 -3.73 -4.42 1.02
CA LEU A 69 -4.67 -4.45 2.13
C LEU A 69 -5.46 -5.76 2.06
N ASP A 70 -5.77 -6.35 3.19
CA ASP A 70 -6.62 -7.55 3.25
C ASP A 70 -8.01 -7.23 2.70
N ALA A 71 -8.77 -8.27 2.34
CA ALA A 71 -10.10 -8.09 1.76
C ALA A 71 -11.06 -7.31 2.70
N ASP A 72 -10.97 -7.53 4.00
CA ASP A 72 -11.77 -6.87 5.04
C ASP A 72 -11.17 -5.54 5.53
N THR A 73 -9.94 -5.21 5.15
CA THR A 73 -9.28 -3.95 5.48
C THR A 73 -9.63 -2.87 4.46
N THR A 74 -9.94 -1.68 4.95
CA THR A 74 -10.33 -0.54 4.11
C THR A 74 -9.25 0.54 4.08
N GLY A 75 -9.39 1.51 3.16
CA GLY A 75 -8.62 2.75 3.22
C GLY A 75 -7.65 2.97 2.07
N ALA A 76 -6.66 3.83 2.28
CA ALA A 76 -5.75 4.35 1.27
C ALA A 76 -4.92 3.26 0.60
N LEU A 77 -5.08 3.10 -0.71
CA LEU A 77 -4.29 2.20 -1.54
C LEU A 77 -3.83 2.94 -2.80
N LEU A 78 -2.51 3.01 -2.98
CA LEU A 78 -1.91 3.56 -4.20
C LEU A 78 -1.90 2.50 -5.30
N LEU A 79 -2.29 2.88 -6.52
CA LEU A 79 -2.08 2.10 -7.73
C LEU A 79 -1.26 2.94 -8.74
N THR A 80 -0.33 2.31 -9.45
CA THR A 80 0.51 2.99 -10.44
C THR A 80 1.09 2.00 -11.45
N ASN A 81 1.54 2.51 -12.60
CA ASN A 81 2.40 1.81 -13.56
C ASN A 81 3.88 2.24 -13.47
N ASP A 82 4.26 3.11 -12.49
CA ASP A 82 5.66 3.43 -12.18
C ASP A 82 6.28 2.31 -11.32
N GLY A 83 6.75 1.25 -11.98
CA GLY A 83 7.33 0.08 -11.32
C GLY A 83 8.51 0.42 -10.39
N PRO A 84 9.49 1.24 -10.81
CA PRO A 84 10.59 1.67 -9.96
C PRO A 84 10.15 2.39 -8.67
N LEU A 85 9.15 3.28 -8.74
CA LEU A 85 8.61 3.95 -7.55
C LEU A 85 7.82 2.96 -6.68
N ALA A 86 6.97 2.11 -7.28
CA ALA A 86 6.21 1.09 -6.57
C ALA A 86 7.13 0.15 -5.78
N HIS A 87 8.22 -0.31 -6.39
CA HIS A 87 9.22 -1.15 -5.73
C HIS A 87 9.82 -0.45 -4.50
N ARG A 88 10.25 0.82 -4.63
CA ARG A 88 10.80 1.59 -3.51
C ARG A 88 9.80 1.77 -2.38
N LEU A 89 8.56 2.14 -2.69
CA LEU A 89 7.50 2.32 -1.69
C LEU A 89 7.15 1.04 -0.91
N MET A 90 7.35 -0.13 -1.50
CA MET A 90 7.09 -1.42 -0.86
C MET A 90 8.30 -1.99 -0.11
N HIS A 91 9.52 -1.58 -0.47
CA HIS A 91 10.73 -2.19 0.07
C HIS A 91 11.00 -1.71 1.50
N PRO A 92 11.22 -2.61 2.49
CA PRO A 92 11.35 -2.26 3.91
C PRO A 92 12.42 -1.21 4.22
N ARG A 93 13.51 -1.16 3.44
CA ARG A 93 14.63 -0.23 3.68
C ARG A 93 14.26 1.25 3.60
N TYR A 94 13.13 1.59 2.96
CA TYR A 94 12.69 2.98 2.83
C TYR A 94 11.74 3.40 3.94
N GLU A 95 11.38 2.50 4.84
CA GLU A 95 10.59 2.74 6.05
C GLU A 95 9.33 3.60 5.81
N VAL A 96 8.63 3.31 4.71
CA VAL A 96 7.45 4.07 4.30
C VAL A 96 6.31 3.92 5.30
N ASP A 97 5.91 5.01 5.90
CA ASP A 97 4.85 5.06 6.92
C ASP A 97 3.47 4.65 6.39
N LYS A 98 2.77 3.87 7.20
CA LYS A 98 1.39 3.44 7.01
C LYS A 98 0.62 3.72 8.28
N LEU A 99 -0.29 4.68 8.25
CA LEU A 99 -1.09 5.07 9.40
C LEU A 99 -2.46 4.40 9.36
N TYR A 100 -2.75 3.67 10.42
CA TYR A 100 -4.01 2.94 10.56
C TYR A 100 -4.86 3.47 11.71
N GLU A 101 -6.15 3.52 11.49
CA GLU A 101 -7.16 3.58 12.54
C GLU A 101 -7.65 2.14 12.81
N VAL A 102 -7.58 1.73 14.06
CA VAL A 102 -7.80 0.35 14.50
C VAL A 102 -8.89 0.34 15.56
N GLU A 103 -9.97 -0.40 15.34
CA GLU A 103 -10.96 -0.73 16.35
C GLU A 103 -10.68 -2.15 16.85
N VAL A 104 -10.53 -2.31 18.16
CA VAL A 104 -10.13 -3.58 18.79
C VAL A 104 -11.20 -4.10 19.75
N GLU A 105 -11.04 -5.34 20.20
CA GLU A 105 -11.83 -5.90 21.28
C GLU A 105 -11.33 -5.43 22.64
N GLY A 106 -12.27 -5.07 23.52
CA GLY A 106 -11.97 -4.57 24.85
C GLY A 106 -11.38 -3.16 24.84
N GLU A 107 -10.70 -2.79 25.93
CA GLU A 107 -10.05 -1.51 26.12
C GLU A 107 -8.55 -1.73 26.42
N PRO A 108 -7.65 -1.48 25.46
CA PRO A 108 -6.20 -1.66 25.66
C PRO A 108 -5.69 -0.73 26.76
N GLY A 109 -5.09 -1.32 27.81
CA GLY A 109 -4.42 -0.56 28.86
C GLY A 109 -3.07 0.02 28.40
N ASP A 110 -2.44 0.85 29.24
CA ASP A 110 -1.18 1.51 28.89
C ASP A 110 -0.04 0.51 28.64
N GLU A 111 -0.05 -0.64 29.32
CA GLU A 111 0.92 -1.72 29.07
C GLU A 111 0.79 -2.31 27.65
N ALA A 112 -0.45 -2.54 27.16
CA ALA A 112 -0.68 -3.01 25.80
C ALA A 112 -0.21 -1.96 24.77
N LEU A 113 -0.48 -0.68 25.01
CA LEU A 113 -0.01 0.41 24.14
C LEU A 113 1.51 0.50 24.11
N ARG A 114 2.17 0.37 25.27
CA ARG A 114 3.63 0.37 25.37
C ARG A 114 4.23 -0.79 24.58
N ARG A 115 3.71 -2.00 24.74
CA ARG A 115 4.15 -3.19 23.98
C ARG A 115 3.97 -3.01 22.47
N LEU A 116 2.84 -2.47 22.03
CA LEU A 116 2.63 -2.15 20.61
C LEU A 116 3.65 -1.15 20.08
N ALA A 117 4.00 -0.14 20.89
CA ALA A 117 4.95 0.91 20.51
C ALA A 117 6.40 0.40 20.45
N GLU A 118 6.79 -0.46 21.39
CA GLU A 118 8.15 -1.05 21.45
C GLU A 118 8.35 -2.15 20.42
N GLY A 119 7.26 -2.73 19.88
CA GLY A 119 7.23 -3.90 19.03
C GLY A 119 6.75 -5.14 19.78
N VAL A 120 6.21 -6.09 19.03
CA VAL A 120 5.74 -7.39 19.53
C VAL A 120 6.35 -8.51 18.72
N GLU A 121 6.52 -9.66 19.36
CA GLU A 121 7.06 -10.86 18.71
C GLU A 121 6.00 -11.49 17.81
N LEU A 122 6.34 -11.67 16.53
CA LEU A 122 5.54 -12.35 15.52
C LEU A 122 6.45 -13.31 14.76
N ASP A 123 6.12 -14.62 14.77
CA ASP A 123 6.91 -15.66 14.10
C ASP A 123 8.39 -15.68 14.56
N ASP A 124 8.61 -15.61 15.89
CA ASP A 124 9.93 -15.58 16.54
C ASP A 124 10.81 -14.35 16.16
N GLU A 125 10.22 -13.32 15.58
CA GLU A 125 10.88 -12.07 15.28
C GLU A 125 10.13 -10.88 15.85
N LEU A 126 10.84 -9.96 16.48
CA LEU A 126 10.28 -8.71 16.97
C LEU A 126 9.88 -7.80 15.79
N THR A 127 8.69 -7.20 15.86
CA THR A 127 8.32 -6.15 14.88
C THR A 127 9.12 -4.89 15.12
N ALA A 128 9.28 -4.07 14.09
CA ALA A 128 9.81 -2.73 14.28
C ALA A 128 8.92 -1.92 15.25
N PRO A 129 9.50 -0.93 15.97
CA PRO A 129 8.74 -0.01 16.80
C PRO A 129 7.64 0.71 16.00
N ALA A 130 6.49 0.95 16.64
CA ALA A 130 5.37 1.64 16.05
C ALA A 130 5.01 2.92 16.80
N ARG A 131 4.44 3.92 16.13
CA ARG A 131 3.81 5.04 16.83
C ARG A 131 2.38 4.65 17.17
N VAL A 132 2.02 4.74 18.44
CA VAL A 132 0.70 4.33 18.95
C VAL A 132 0.05 5.51 19.65
N ARG A 133 -1.21 5.79 19.33
CA ARG A 133 -2.01 6.83 19.98
C ARG A 133 -3.41 6.30 20.27
N ARG A 134 -3.90 6.50 21.49
CA ARG A 134 -5.28 6.19 21.85
C ARG A 134 -6.23 7.24 21.25
N LEU A 135 -7.27 6.80 20.53
CA LEU A 135 -8.33 7.65 19.99
C LEU A 135 -9.62 7.57 20.81
N GLY A 136 -9.78 6.48 21.57
CA GLY A 136 -10.95 6.21 22.41
C GLY A 136 -10.79 4.86 23.13
N PRO A 137 -11.78 4.41 23.91
CA PRO A 137 -11.64 3.19 24.72
C PRO A 137 -11.16 1.95 23.91
N ALA A 138 -11.81 1.67 22.77
CA ALA A 138 -11.49 0.54 21.90
C ALA A 138 -10.87 0.99 20.55
N ARG A 139 -10.39 2.23 20.44
CA ARG A 139 -9.89 2.79 19.17
C ARG A 139 -8.47 3.32 19.33
N LEU A 140 -7.61 2.87 18.43
CA LEU A 140 -6.20 3.25 18.38
C LEU A 140 -5.85 3.82 17.01
N GLU A 141 -4.85 4.69 16.98
CA GLU A 141 -4.09 5.04 15.79
C GLU A 141 -2.73 4.37 15.89
N LEU A 142 -2.35 3.66 14.85
CA LEU A 142 -1.11 2.91 14.77
C LEU A 142 -0.37 3.26 13.47
N THR A 143 0.88 3.73 13.58
CA THR A 143 1.74 3.93 12.43
C THR A 143 2.85 2.91 12.42
N VAL A 144 2.96 2.16 11.32
CA VAL A 144 4.04 1.18 11.08
C VAL A 144 4.74 1.50 9.75
N HIS A 145 6.03 1.17 9.64
CA HIS A 145 6.81 1.36 8.40
C HIS A 145 7.20 0.05 7.72
N GLU A 146 6.97 -1.09 8.33
CA GLU A 146 7.12 -2.42 7.72
C GLU A 146 5.77 -3.00 7.24
N GLY A 147 5.76 -4.18 6.61
CA GLY A 147 4.55 -4.75 6.02
C GLY A 147 4.53 -6.27 6.04
N ARG A 148 4.61 -6.90 7.24
CA ARG A 148 4.44 -8.35 7.39
C ARG A 148 2.98 -8.75 7.13
N LYS A 149 2.77 -9.99 6.79
CA LYS A 149 1.40 -10.52 6.55
C LYS A 149 0.51 -10.30 7.79
N HIS A 150 -0.63 -9.61 7.59
CA HIS A 150 -1.62 -9.28 8.62
C HIS A 150 -1.02 -8.56 9.86
N GLN A 151 0.05 -7.80 9.69
CA GLN A 151 0.88 -7.29 10.78
C GLN A 151 0.10 -6.60 11.89
N VAL A 152 -0.68 -5.56 11.57
CA VAL A 152 -1.41 -4.77 12.58
C VAL A 152 -2.41 -5.65 13.34
N LYS A 153 -3.11 -6.56 12.65
CA LYS A 153 -4.05 -7.50 13.29
C LYS A 153 -3.34 -8.40 14.29
N ARG A 154 -2.22 -8.99 13.87
CA ARG A 154 -1.41 -9.87 14.70
C ARG A 154 -0.75 -9.15 15.87
N MET A 155 -0.29 -7.91 15.67
CA MET A 155 0.26 -7.09 16.76
C MET A 155 -0.79 -6.84 17.84
N CYS A 156 -2.00 -6.44 17.46
CA CYS A 156 -3.09 -6.20 18.41
C CYS A 156 -3.52 -7.50 19.10
N GLU A 157 -3.60 -8.63 18.39
CA GLU A 157 -3.90 -9.95 18.96
C GLU A 157 -2.83 -10.39 19.98
N ALA A 158 -1.54 -10.18 19.70
CA ALA A 158 -0.42 -10.52 20.57
C ALA A 158 -0.43 -9.75 21.92
N VAL A 159 -1.11 -8.59 21.97
CA VAL A 159 -1.34 -7.85 23.22
C VAL A 159 -2.71 -8.11 23.85
N GLY A 160 -3.48 -9.08 23.32
CA GLY A 160 -4.77 -9.50 23.86
C GLY A 160 -5.98 -8.70 23.38
N HIS A 161 -5.83 -7.91 22.32
CA HIS A 161 -6.89 -7.05 21.78
C HIS A 161 -7.11 -7.28 20.26
N PRO A 162 -7.78 -8.38 19.85
CA PRO A 162 -8.04 -8.67 18.43
C PRO A 162 -8.74 -7.51 17.70
N VAL A 163 -8.37 -7.32 16.44
CA VAL A 163 -8.90 -6.24 15.61
C VAL A 163 -10.31 -6.57 15.11
N ARG A 164 -11.26 -5.65 15.32
CA ARG A 164 -12.62 -5.69 14.77
C ARG A 164 -12.73 -4.98 13.43
N ARG A 165 -12.08 -3.79 13.32
CA ARG A 165 -12.03 -3.00 12.09
C ARG A 165 -10.65 -2.43 11.90
N LEU A 166 -10.16 -2.44 10.66
CA LEU A 166 -8.87 -1.90 10.27
C LEU A 166 -9.04 -0.98 9.06
N HIS A 167 -8.61 0.25 9.23
CA HIS A 167 -8.70 1.27 8.19
C HIS A 167 -7.35 1.97 8.01
N ARG A 168 -6.75 1.89 6.83
CA ARG A 168 -5.53 2.65 6.52
C ARG A 168 -5.88 4.08 6.12
N ARG A 169 -5.70 5.02 7.04
CA ARG A 169 -5.99 6.44 6.82
C ARG A 169 -5.01 7.11 5.88
N GLU A 170 -3.74 6.68 5.97
CA GLU A 170 -2.64 7.30 5.23
C GLU A 170 -1.64 6.25 4.74
N TYR A 171 -1.11 6.48 3.55
CA TYR A 171 -0.02 5.71 2.96
C TYR A 171 1.02 6.66 2.39
N ALA A 172 2.26 6.65 2.92
CA ALA A 172 3.36 7.49 2.43
C ALA A 172 3.01 9.00 2.39
N GLY A 173 2.28 9.53 3.36
CA GLY A 173 1.80 10.92 3.38
C GLY A 173 0.53 11.18 2.57
N LEU A 174 0.06 10.21 1.79
CA LEU A 174 -1.18 10.35 1.00
C LEU A 174 -2.40 10.12 1.87
N ILE A 175 -3.30 11.10 1.91
CA ILE A 175 -4.58 11.06 2.63
C ILE A 175 -5.76 11.02 1.64
N MET A 176 -6.88 10.44 2.09
CA MET A 176 -8.09 10.29 1.27
C MET A 176 -9.12 11.39 1.51
N ALA A 177 -8.69 12.63 1.67
CA ALA A 177 -9.61 13.74 1.88
C ALA A 177 -10.62 13.84 0.71
N GLY A 178 -11.91 13.70 1.02
CA GLY A 178 -13.00 13.81 0.05
C GLY A 178 -13.15 12.64 -0.92
N VAL A 179 -12.53 11.48 -0.66
CA VAL A 179 -12.66 10.26 -1.47
C VAL A 179 -13.49 9.24 -0.70
N GLU A 180 -14.69 8.94 -1.17
CA GLU A 180 -15.59 7.98 -0.53
C GLU A 180 -15.14 6.51 -0.75
N PRO A 181 -15.58 5.56 0.08
CA PRO A 181 -15.26 4.14 -0.11
C PRO A 181 -15.66 3.63 -1.50
N GLY A 182 -14.69 3.06 -2.23
CA GLY A 182 -14.86 2.60 -3.61
C GLY A 182 -14.46 3.65 -4.65
N GLU A 183 -14.34 4.91 -4.27
CA GLU A 183 -13.88 5.97 -5.15
C GLU A 183 -12.35 6.09 -5.18
N TRP A 184 -11.87 6.78 -6.20
CA TRP A 184 -10.45 7.05 -6.40
C TRP A 184 -10.21 8.43 -6.99
N ARG A 185 -8.99 8.93 -6.82
CA ARG A 185 -8.54 10.17 -7.47
C ARG A 185 -7.13 9.99 -8.03
N LYS A 186 -6.79 10.81 -9.02
CA LYS A 186 -5.39 10.93 -9.44
C LYS A 186 -4.60 11.68 -8.35
N LEU A 187 -3.31 11.39 -8.25
CA LEU A 187 -2.39 12.18 -7.44
C LEU A 187 -2.06 13.50 -8.13
N THR A 188 -1.76 14.52 -7.34
CA THR A 188 -1.17 15.76 -7.84
C THR A 188 0.31 15.58 -8.13
N GLU A 189 0.91 16.51 -8.87
CA GLU A 189 2.37 16.48 -9.14
C GLU A 189 3.18 16.63 -7.86
N GLU A 190 2.70 17.43 -6.90
CA GLU A 190 3.32 17.61 -5.58
C GLU A 190 3.30 16.31 -4.77
N GLU A 191 2.18 15.57 -4.79
CA GLU A 191 2.07 14.27 -4.12
C GLU A 191 3.04 13.25 -4.73
N VAL A 192 3.14 13.19 -6.06
CA VAL A 192 4.10 12.32 -6.75
C VAL A 192 5.54 12.70 -6.42
N ALA A 193 5.84 14.01 -6.38
CA ALA A 193 7.16 14.50 -6.00
C ALA A 193 7.49 14.12 -4.54
N ALA A 194 6.54 14.26 -3.62
CA ALA A 194 6.69 13.86 -2.21
C ALA A 194 6.95 12.35 -2.06
N LEU A 195 6.23 11.49 -2.79
CA LEU A 195 6.48 10.04 -2.80
C LEU A 195 7.89 9.69 -3.28
N ARG A 196 8.36 10.37 -4.33
CA ARG A 196 9.72 10.18 -4.84
C ARG A 196 10.77 10.63 -3.83
N ALA A 197 10.55 11.77 -3.16
CA ALA A 197 11.44 12.28 -2.13
C ALA A 197 11.50 11.34 -0.91
N ALA A 198 10.36 10.83 -0.43
CA ALA A 198 10.29 9.90 0.69
C ALA A 198 11.01 8.56 0.43
N THR A 199 11.31 8.24 -0.82
CA THR A 199 12.01 7.02 -1.23
C THR A 199 13.39 7.26 -1.85
N GLN A 200 13.93 8.47 -1.71
CA GLN A 200 15.35 8.73 -1.99
C GLN A 200 16.16 8.24 -0.80
N THR A 201 17.14 7.39 -1.07
CA THR A 201 18.11 6.98 -0.04
C THR A 201 18.94 8.21 0.36
N PRO A 202 19.17 8.47 1.66
CA PRO A 202 20.11 9.49 2.08
C PRO A 202 21.54 9.22 1.59
#